data_ae3d159218cb4f5604cd7b8cfcb1c304
#
_entry.id   ae3d159218cb4f5604cd7b8cfcb1c304
#
_cell.length_a   1.000
_cell.length_b   1.000
_cell.length_c   1.000
_cell.angle_alpha   90.00
_cell.angle_beta   90.00
_cell.angle_gamma   90.00
#
_symmetry.space_group_name_H-M   'P 1'
#
loop_
_entity.id
_entity.type
_entity.pdbx_description
1 polymer ?
#
loop_
_entity_poly.entity_id
_entity_poly.type
_entity_poly.pdbx_seq_one_letter_code
_entity_poly.pdbx_strand_id
1 'polypeptide(L)'
;MTAPRTDIALRCAGLSKTFRIYLRPSDILRELATGRPHAVERQALADVSLDVYRGEVVGILGRNGAGKSTLLKIVAGTLDRTAGTVETHGRITAILELGTGFHPDYSGRENIKLGGLCMGMTPAEVARKTDPIIDFSELRDVIDQPFRTYSTGMQARLTFATAISVDPDILVVDEALAVGDARFQMRCFARISELRARGCTILLVSHDINTITQFCDRAVILERGRVLAIGTAKEVASQYLRLLFEPKSAAAAAAPSPASPASPTETASGSSEPAPATAGARFGDGAMTLTGYELLDEDGRPIQMLRTGQRCRFRMTATAVRAVEAVSCGFAIKNRLGTVLFGMTNVSSNQPMTDIAPGERLEITSDLVMWLSAGDYFVNFGFGHANGELSDFIDSGLHFTVHGPGDIFTTAVVNLQATYRIARQLP
;
A
#
# COMPACT_ATOMS: atom_id res chain seq x y z
N MET A 1 7.89 -17.17 -16.06
CA MET A 1 9.02 -17.41 -15.14
C MET A 1 10.12 -16.45 -15.54
N THR A 2 10.32 -15.35 -14.79
CA THR A 2 11.42 -14.40 -14.99
C THR A 2 12.71 -15.04 -14.49
N ALA A 3 13.80 -14.94 -15.26
CA ALA A 3 15.12 -15.42 -14.85
C ALA A 3 15.52 -14.84 -13.47
N PRO A 4 16.30 -15.57 -12.65
CA PRO A 4 16.74 -15.07 -11.36
C PRO A 4 17.56 -13.79 -11.58
N ARG A 5 17.09 -12.67 -11.01
CA ARG A 5 17.85 -11.41 -11.01
C ARG A 5 19.05 -11.61 -10.07
N THR A 6 20.26 -11.53 -10.59
CA THR A 6 21.51 -11.77 -9.84
C THR A 6 22.23 -10.48 -9.45
N ASP A 7 21.86 -9.34 -10.04
CA ASP A 7 22.54 -8.06 -9.83
C ASP A 7 21.84 -7.25 -8.72
N ILE A 8 22.46 -7.19 -7.54
CA ILE A 8 21.93 -6.51 -6.36
C ILE A 8 22.32 -5.03 -6.43
N ALA A 9 21.32 -4.13 -6.32
CA ALA A 9 21.52 -2.70 -6.21
C ALA A 9 21.70 -2.24 -4.77
N LEU A 10 20.93 -2.86 -3.85
CA LEU A 10 20.97 -2.56 -2.41
C LEU A 10 20.89 -3.86 -1.63
N ARG A 11 21.78 -4.01 -0.63
CA ARG A 11 21.73 -5.11 0.34
C ARG A 11 21.74 -4.55 1.75
N CYS A 12 20.76 -4.93 2.55
CA CYS A 12 20.77 -4.77 4.00
C CYS A 12 20.94 -6.15 4.62
N ALA A 13 21.92 -6.33 5.54
CA ALA A 13 22.14 -7.58 6.24
C ALA A 13 22.23 -7.36 7.75
N GLY A 14 21.29 -7.96 8.49
CA GLY A 14 21.23 -7.89 9.95
C GLY A 14 21.06 -6.46 10.50
N LEU A 15 20.42 -5.58 9.75
CA LEU A 15 20.37 -4.15 10.06
C LEU A 15 19.56 -3.87 11.32
N SER A 16 20.20 -3.23 12.31
CA SER A 16 19.55 -2.85 13.56
C SER A 16 19.81 -1.38 13.90
N LYS A 17 18.81 -0.76 14.52
CA LYS A 17 18.89 0.61 15.02
C LYS A 17 18.24 0.73 16.37
N THR A 18 19.02 1.15 17.36
CA THR A 18 18.56 1.49 18.70
C THR A 18 18.84 2.97 18.97
N PHE A 19 17.82 3.71 19.36
CA PHE A 19 17.95 5.08 19.80
C PHE A 19 18.10 5.11 21.31
N ARG A 20 19.05 5.92 21.81
CA ARG A 20 19.21 6.20 23.23
C ARG A 20 18.58 7.55 23.52
N ILE A 21 17.51 7.56 24.31
CA ILE A 21 16.72 8.75 24.62
C ILE A 21 16.97 9.12 26.08
N TYR A 22 17.54 10.30 26.30
CA TYR A 22 17.70 10.86 27.65
C TYR A 22 16.49 11.72 27.97
N LEU A 23 15.78 11.39 29.04
CA LEU A 23 14.59 12.13 29.46
C LEU A 23 14.95 13.53 30.02
N ARG A 24 16.16 13.68 30.59
CA ARG A 24 16.69 14.94 31.09
C ARG A 24 18.11 15.16 30.58
N PRO A 25 18.50 16.39 30.22
CA PRO A 25 19.89 16.69 29.84
C PRO A 25 20.94 16.29 30.90
N SER A 26 20.55 16.34 32.19
CA SER A 26 21.38 15.90 33.31
C SER A 26 21.67 14.40 33.33
N ASP A 27 20.87 13.59 32.67
CA ASP A 27 21.04 12.14 32.66
C ASP A 27 22.26 11.73 31.85
N ILE A 28 22.64 12.51 30.85
CA ILE A 28 23.90 12.35 30.10
C ILE A 28 25.10 12.49 31.02
N LEU A 29 25.08 13.58 31.83
CA LEU A 29 26.18 13.85 32.79
C LEU A 29 26.24 12.80 33.91
N ARG A 30 25.08 12.34 34.37
CA ARG A 30 24.99 11.26 35.37
C ARG A 30 25.52 9.93 34.83
N GLU A 31 25.20 9.59 33.60
CA GLU A 31 25.72 8.40 32.94
C GLU A 31 27.23 8.45 32.78
N LEU A 32 27.77 9.60 32.36
CA LEU A 32 29.22 9.82 32.26
C LEU A 32 29.94 9.72 33.64
N ALA A 33 29.33 10.24 34.72
CA ALA A 33 29.91 10.26 36.05
C ALA A 33 29.77 8.91 36.77
N THR A 34 28.68 8.16 36.54
CA THR A 34 28.38 6.95 37.30
C THR A 34 28.66 5.65 36.51
N GLY A 35 28.86 5.74 35.19
CA GLY A 35 28.98 4.58 34.29
C GLY A 35 27.73 3.73 34.20
N ARG A 36 26.61 4.18 34.80
CA ARG A 36 25.32 3.44 34.74
C ARG A 36 24.45 3.99 33.63
N PRO A 37 23.80 3.13 32.82
CA PRO A 37 22.93 3.59 31.74
C PRO A 37 21.72 4.33 32.31
N HIS A 38 21.51 5.57 31.88
CA HIS A 38 20.37 6.40 32.22
C HIS A 38 19.47 6.69 31.00
N ALA A 39 19.91 6.28 29.81
CA ALA A 39 19.13 6.38 28.58
C ALA A 39 18.04 5.31 28.52
N VAL A 40 16.86 5.70 28.04
CA VAL A 40 15.83 4.74 27.62
C VAL A 40 16.18 4.29 26.20
N GLU A 41 16.40 2.99 26.03
CA GLU A 41 16.69 2.43 24.72
C GLU A 41 15.38 2.13 23.97
N ARG A 42 15.28 2.65 22.76
CA ARG A 42 14.16 2.37 21.84
C ARG A 42 14.70 1.74 20.59
N GLN A 43 14.44 0.45 20.41
CA GLN A 43 14.79 -0.26 19.20
C GLN A 43 13.81 0.07 18.09
N ALA A 44 14.30 0.69 17.03
CA ALA A 44 13.53 1.08 15.85
C ALA A 44 13.63 0.05 14.73
N LEU A 45 14.79 -0.63 14.60
CA LEU A 45 15.01 -1.75 13.68
C LEU A 45 15.73 -2.88 14.42
N ALA A 46 15.36 -4.13 14.12
CA ALA A 46 15.88 -5.33 14.72
C ALA A 46 16.10 -6.39 13.66
N ASP A 47 17.37 -6.60 13.29
CA ASP A 47 17.82 -7.67 12.38
C ASP A 47 17.11 -7.67 11.01
N VAL A 48 17.03 -6.48 10.39
CA VAL A 48 16.40 -6.32 9.06
C VAL A 48 17.36 -6.74 7.97
N SER A 49 16.98 -7.75 7.19
CA SER A 49 17.71 -8.22 6.01
C SER A 49 16.83 -8.11 4.77
N LEU A 50 17.35 -7.46 3.71
CA LEU A 50 16.63 -7.19 2.49
C LEU A 50 17.60 -7.01 1.32
N ASP A 51 17.41 -7.78 0.24
CA ASP A 51 18.09 -7.57 -1.04
C ASP A 51 17.12 -6.94 -2.05
N VAL A 52 17.57 -5.87 -2.71
CA VAL A 52 16.86 -5.19 -3.80
C VAL A 52 17.71 -5.30 -5.07
N TYR A 53 17.10 -5.77 -6.15
CA TYR A 53 17.78 -6.01 -7.41
C TYR A 53 17.72 -4.78 -8.33
N ARG A 54 18.68 -4.65 -9.24
CA ARG A 54 18.73 -3.53 -10.20
C ARG A 54 17.44 -3.45 -11.04
N GLY A 55 16.93 -2.22 -11.18
CA GLY A 55 15.70 -1.94 -11.93
C GLY A 55 14.42 -2.48 -11.28
N GLU A 56 14.50 -2.98 -10.03
CA GLU A 56 13.35 -3.44 -9.27
C GLU A 56 12.67 -2.29 -8.52
N VAL A 57 11.36 -2.34 -8.43
CA VAL A 57 10.57 -1.44 -7.56
C VAL A 57 10.10 -2.24 -6.36
N VAL A 58 10.61 -1.91 -5.17
CA VAL A 58 10.25 -2.57 -3.91
C VAL A 58 9.42 -1.65 -3.04
N GLY A 59 8.22 -2.11 -2.68
CA GLY A 59 7.31 -1.42 -1.76
C GLY A 59 7.59 -1.77 -0.31
N ILE A 60 7.52 -0.80 0.61
CA ILE A 60 7.65 -1.04 2.05
C ILE A 60 6.32 -0.67 2.71
N LEU A 61 5.63 -1.67 3.24
CA LEU A 61 4.39 -1.56 3.99
C LEU A 61 4.67 -1.68 5.48
N GLY A 62 3.83 -1.08 6.30
CA GLY A 62 3.91 -1.20 7.76
C GLY A 62 3.17 -0.08 8.46
N ARG A 63 2.72 -0.33 9.69
CA ARG A 63 2.03 0.66 10.54
C ARG A 63 2.93 1.84 10.90
N ASN A 64 2.33 2.93 11.39
CA ASN A 64 3.09 4.04 11.92
C ASN A 64 3.95 3.56 13.10
N GLY A 65 5.25 3.96 13.10
CA GLY A 65 6.23 3.49 14.08
C GLY A 65 6.82 2.10 13.80
N ALA A 66 6.52 1.45 12.67
CA ALA A 66 7.10 0.17 12.29
C ALA A 66 8.61 0.22 11.97
N GLY A 67 9.18 1.42 11.78
CA GLY A 67 10.60 1.61 11.46
C GLY A 67 10.88 1.99 10.00
N LYS A 68 9.86 2.18 9.16
CA LYS A 68 10.00 2.47 7.72
C LYS A 68 10.93 3.64 7.43
N SER A 69 10.65 4.83 7.95
CA SER A 69 11.48 6.03 7.74
C SER A 69 12.88 5.87 8.34
N THR A 70 13.04 5.10 9.43
CA THR A 70 14.36 4.77 9.99
C THR A 70 15.17 3.91 9.01
N LEU A 71 14.55 2.89 8.42
CA LEU A 71 15.19 2.04 7.40
C LEU A 71 15.62 2.89 6.19
N LEU A 72 14.72 3.73 5.67
CA LEU A 72 15.02 4.59 4.53
C LEU A 72 16.15 5.58 4.82
N LYS A 73 16.16 6.22 6.00
CA LYS A 73 17.22 7.15 6.40
C LYS A 73 18.59 6.46 6.48
N ILE A 74 18.64 5.21 6.94
CA ILE A 74 19.89 4.44 6.98
C ILE A 74 20.33 4.05 5.57
N VAL A 75 19.42 3.60 4.71
CA VAL A 75 19.70 3.29 3.30
C VAL A 75 20.19 4.53 2.55
N ALA A 76 19.60 5.69 2.82
CA ALA A 76 20.01 6.98 2.24
C ALA A 76 21.34 7.53 2.82
N GLY A 77 21.90 6.89 3.87
CA GLY A 77 23.13 7.36 4.51
C GLY A 77 22.96 8.60 5.39
N THR A 78 21.71 9.01 5.71
CA THR A 78 21.42 10.17 6.55
C THR A 78 21.29 9.82 8.04
N LEU A 79 21.28 8.53 8.37
CA LEU A 79 21.20 8.02 9.73
C LEU A 79 22.14 6.81 9.90
N ASP A 80 22.97 6.84 10.94
CA ASP A 80 23.84 5.70 11.26
C ASP A 80 23.06 4.52 11.84
N ARG A 81 23.45 3.32 11.43
CA ARG A 81 22.98 2.06 12.01
C ARG A 81 23.67 1.77 13.34
N THR A 82 23.05 0.95 14.18
CA THR A 82 23.66 0.45 15.42
C THR A 82 24.41 -0.86 15.16
N ALA A 83 23.88 -1.75 14.29
CA ALA A 83 24.51 -3.00 13.89
C ALA A 83 24.07 -3.40 12.47
N GLY A 84 24.75 -4.38 11.87
CA GLY A 84 24.51 -4.88 10.52
C GLY A 84 25.25 -4.08 9.45
N THR A 85 24.98 -4.38 8.18
CA THR A 85 25.60 -3.74 7.01
C THR A 85 24.56 -3.25 6.02
N VAL A 86 24.92 -2.17 5.31
CA VAL A 86 24.19 -1.68 4.13
C VAL A 86 25.21 -1.50 3.01
N GLU A 87 24.97 -2.18 1.91
CA GLU A 87 25.78 -2.09 0.69
C GLU A 87 24.91 -1.54 -0.43
N THR A 88 25.40 -0.54 -1.14
CA THR A 88 24.67 0.13 -2.22
C THR A 88 25.57 0.30 -3.44
N HIS A 89 25.01 0.07 -4.63
CA HIS A 89 25.73 0.15 -5.88
C HIS A 89 25.12 1.20 -6.82
N GLY A 90 25.75 2.38 -6.87
CA GLY A 90 25.30 3.53 -7.67
C GLY A 90 24.92 4.75 -6.85
N ARG A 91 24.44 5.79 -7.56
CA ARG A 91 23.98 7.05 -6.96
C ARG A 91 22.61 6.86 -6.31
N ILE A 92 22.52 7.15 -5.01
CA ILE A 92 21.26 7.16 -4.26
C ILE A 92 20.70 8.58 -4.19
N THR A 93 19.42 8.73 -4.49
CA THR A 93 18.66 9.94 -4.17
C THR A 93 17.49 9.57 -3.31
N ALA A 94 17.32 10.28 -2.20
CA ALA A 94 16.24 10.03 -1.26
C ALA A 94 15.32 11.26 -1.15
N ILE A 95 14.02 11.01 -1.31
CA ILE A 95 12.94 11.98 -1.12
C ILE A 95 12.25 11.59 0.19
N LEU A 96 12.90 11.90 1.33
CA LEU A 96 12.43 11.51 2.68
C LEU A 96 11.77 12.66 3.43
N GLU A 97 12.31 13.86 3.27
CA GLU A 97 11.83 15.08 3.92
C GLU A 97 11.89 16.20 2.89
N LEU A 98 10.74 16.79 2.60
CA LEU A 98 10.66 17.87 1.64
C LEU A 98 11.32 19.14 2.20
N GLY A 99 12.25 19.72 1.44
CA GLY A 99 12.97 20.93 1.83
C GLY A 99 14.32 20.69 2.51
N THR A 100 14.72 19.43 2.78
CA THR A 100 16.06 19.15 3.31
C THR A 100 17.14 19.60 2.31
N GLY A 101 18.06 20.43 2.79
CA GLY A 101 19.15 21.01 1.97
C GLY A 101 18.77 22.28 1.23
N PHE A 102 17.54 22.82 1.42
CA PHE A 102 17.15 24.13 0.89
C PHE A 102 17.26 25.23 1.94
N HIS A 103 17.81 26.37 1.52
CA HIS A 103 17.99 27.53 2.40
C HIS A 103 16.82 28.52 2.25
N PRO A 104 16.17 28.94 3.34
CA PRO A 104 14.97 29.76 3.27
C PRO A 104 15.18 31.14 2.63
N ASP A 105 16.38 31.71 2.80
CA ASP A 105 16.69 33.05 2.29
C ASP A 105 17.21 33.05 0.84
N TYR A 106 17.57 31.90 0.29
CA TYR A 106 17.99 31.79 -1.09
C TYR A 106 16.75 31.74 -2.02
N SER A 107 16.94 32.21 -3.25
CA SER A 107 15.92 32.06 -4.30
C SER A 107 15.67 30.59 -4.65
N GLY A 108 14.56 30.31 -5.30
CA GLY A 108 14.30 28.95 -5.80
C GLY A 108 15.40 28.44 -6.72
N ARG A 109 15.93 29.31 -7.60
CA ARG A 109 17.04 29.00 -8.50
C ARG A 109 18.33 28.65 -7.77
N GLU A 110 18.68 29.40 -6.74
CA GLU A 110 19.84 29.12 -5.89
C GLU A 110 19.65 27.81 -5.12
N ASN A 111 18.44 27.55 -4.64
CA ASN A 111 18.11 26.31 -3.98
C ASN A 111 18.15 25.09 -4.88
N ILE A 112 17.77 25.20 -6.17
CA ILE A 112 18.00 24.13 -7.16
C ILE A 112 19.50 23.82 -7.26
N LYS A 113 20.36 24.85 -7.30
CA LYS A 113 21.80 24.64 -7.37
C LYS A 113 22.34 23.97 -6.09
N LEU A 114 21.97 24.49 -4.93
CA LEU A 114 22.41 23.96 -3.65
C LEU A 114 21.90 22.51 -3.46
N GLY A 115 20.60 22.29 -3.62
CA GLY A 115 19.98 20.97 -3.48
C GLY A 115 20.52 19.98 -4.48
N GLY A 116 20.69 20.37 -5.74
CA GLY A 116 21.28 19.51 -6.79
C GLY A 116 22.70 19.04 -6.43
N LEU A 117 23.55 19.96 -5.95
CA LEU A 117 24.91 19.62 -5.50
C LEU A 117 24.88 18.71 -4.27
N CYS A 118 24.03 18.99 -3.29
CA CYS A 118 23.85 18.14 -2.10
C CYS A 118 23.35 16.72 -2.45
N MET A 119 22.56 16.59 -3.50
CA MET A 119 22.06 15.31 -4.00
C MET A 119 23.03 14.60 -4.97
N GLY A 120 24.27 15.16 -5.13
CA GLY A 120 25.36 14.55 -5.89
C GLY A 120 25.38 14.88 -7.38
N MET A 121 24.67 15.94 -7.84
CA MET A 121 24.89 16.47 -9.19
C MET A 121 26.23 17.19 -9.29
N THR A 122 26.87 17.08 -10.43
CA THR A 122 28.02 17.93 -10.76
C THR A 122 27.55 19.35 -11.11
N PRO A 123 28.42 20.38 -10.99
CA PRO A 123 28.07 21.75 -11.40
C PRO A 123 27.56 21.84 -12.85
N ALA A 124 28.12 21.04 -13.74
CA ALA A 124 27.69 20.99 -15.15
C ALA A 124 26.29 20.37 -15.33
N GLU A 125 25.97 19.33 -14.54
CA GLU A 125 24.61 18.75 -14.50
C GLU A 125 23.60 19.74 -13.95
N VAL A 126 23.93 20.44 -12.86
CA VAL A 126 23.08 21.48 -12.27
C VAL A 126 22.77 22.58 -13.29
N ALA A 127 23.81 23.12 -13.95
CA ALA A 127 23.62 24.16 -14.96
C ALA A 127 22.70 23.72 -16.10
N ARG A 128 22.86 22.49 -16.60
CA ARG A 128 22.04 21.93 -17.68
C ARG A 128 20.60 21.65 -17.24
N LYS A 129 20.39 21.24 -15.99
CA LYS A 129 19.09 20.75 -15.47
C LYS A 129 18.26 21.84 -14.78
N THR A 130 18.83 23.02 -14.48
CA THR A 130 18.13 24.08 -13.75
C THR A 130 16.82 24.50 -14.45
N ASP A 131 16.85 24.82 -15.75
CA ASP A 131 15.64 25.21 -16.47
C ASP A 131 14.60 24.10 -16.60
N PRO A 132 14.96 22.83 -16.95
CA PRO A 132 14.04 21.70 -16.87
C PRO A 132 13.41 21.50 -15.49
N ILE A 133 14.14 21.70 -14.39
CA ILE A 133 13.61 21.61 -13.03
C ILE A 133 12.58 22.71 -12.76
N ILE A 134 12.89 23.94 -13.19
CA ILE A 134 11.97 25.08 -13.07
C ILE A 134 10.68 24.80 -13.82
N ASP A 135 10.75 24.30 -15.05
CA ASP A 135 9.58 23.97 -15.87
C ASP A 135 8.76 22.81 -15.26
N PHE A 136 9.45 21.78 -14.72
CA PHE A 136 8.77 20.69 -14.04
C PHE A 136 8.05 21.15 -12.77
N SER A 137 8.65 22.07 -12.00
CA SER A 137 8.03 22.60 -10.77
C SER A 137 6.87 23.55 -11.01
N GLU A 138 6.74 24.10 -12.23
CA GLU A 138 5.75 25.15 -12.61
C GLU A 138 5.90 26.45 -11.76
N LEU A 139 7.13 26.80 -11.37
CA LEU A 139 7.40 27.93 -10.49
C LEU A 139 8.22 29.05 -11.17
N ARG A 140 8.22 29.09 -12.52
CA ARG A 140 9.02 30.04 -13.30
C ARG A 140 8.81 31.50 -12.89
N ASP A 141 7.56 31.90 -12.61
CA ASP A 141 7.21 33.28 -12.28
C ASP A 141 7.74 33.75 -10.92
N VAL A 142 8.04 32.83 -10.02
CA VAL A 142 8.47 33.12 -8.64
C VAL A 142 9.86 32.56 -8.32
N ILE A 143 10.54 31.94 -9.30
CA ILE A 143 11.77 31.18 -9.07
C ILE A 143 12.92 32.00 -8.49
N ASP A 144 12.95 33.28 -8.76
CA ASP A 144 14.00 34.20 -8.29
C ASP A 144 13.62 34.90 -6.96
N GLN A 145 12.44 34.56 -6.37
CA GLN A 145 12.04 35.03 -5.03
C GLN A 145 12.63 34.13 -3.94
N PRO A 146 12.81 34.66 -2.70
CA PRO A 146 13.28 33.88 -1.56
C PRO A 146 12.38 32.68 -1.25
N PHE A 147 12.96 31.50 -1.02
CA PHE A 147 12.24 30.24 -0.80
C PHE A 147 11.26 30.28 0.39
N ARG A 148 11.58 31.08 1.43
CA ARG A 148 10.67 31.29 2.58
C ARG A 148 9.32 31.93 2.19
N THR A 149 9.24 32.61 1.03
CA THR A 149 7.99 33.22 0.56
C THR A 149 7.09 32.23 -0.16
N TYR A 150 7.58 31.02 -0.46
CA TYR A 150 6.83 29.99 -1.12
C TYR A 150 5.83 29.34 -0.17
N SER A 151 4.63 29.02 -0.67
CA SER A 151 3.70 28.14 0.06
C SER A 151 4.31 26.76 0.26
N THR A 152 3.84 26.01 1.25
CA THR A 152 4.30 24.63 1.52
C THR A 152 4.20 23.75 0.26
N GLY A 153 3.14 23.92 -0.53
CA GLY A 153 2.98 23.22 -1.80
C GLY A 153 4.03 23.59 -2.85
N MET A 154 4.38 24.89 -2.96
CA MET A 154 5.43 25.36 -3.88
C MET A 154 6.81 24.87 -3.44
N GLN A 155 7.10 24.91 -2.14
CA GLN A 155 8.34 24.37 -1.58
C GLN A 155 8.50 22.89 -1.91
N ALA A 156 7.45 22.14 -1.69
CA ALA A 156 7.39 20.72 -1.96
C ALA A 156 7.55 20.40 -3.47
N ARG A 157 6.91 21.16 -4.37
CA ARG A 157 7.08 21.01 -5.81
C ARG A 157 8.52 21.25 -6.25
N LEU A 158 9.18 22.31 -5.77
CA LEU A 158 10.55 22.63 -6.13
C LEU A 158 11.54 21.57 -5.64
N THR A 159 11.38 21.15 -4.40
CA THR A 159 12.22 20.10 -3.78
C THR A 159 12.09 18.78 -4.53
N PHE A 160 10.84 18.36 -4.78
CA PHE A 160 10.58 17.14 -5.53
C PHE A 160 11.14 17.21 -6.95
N ALA A 161 10.89 18.32 -7.68
CA ALA A 161 11.41 18.53 -9.03
C ALA A 161 12.92 18.43 -9.08
N THR A 162 13.62 18.99 -8.08
CA THR A 162 15.08 18.92 -7.98
C THR A 162 15.55 17.48 -7.74
N ALA A 163 14.96 16.79 -6.77
CA ALA A 163 15.35 15.43 -6.40
C ALA A 163 15.15 14.41 -7.55
N ILE A 164 13.99 14.49 -8.24
CA ILE A 164 13.70 13.53 -9.32
C ILE A 164 14.50 13.81 -10.60
N SER A 165 15.13 14.96 -10.68
CA SER A 165 15.98 15.35 -11.82
C SER A 165 17.45 14.93 -11.68
N VAL A 166 17.83 14.31 -10.55
CA VAL A 166 19.22 13.84 -10.30
C VAL A 166 19.62 12.66 -11.22
N ASP A 167 18.65 11.95 -11.81
CA ASP A 167 18.83 10.67 -12.54
C ASP A 167 19.59 9.65 -11.67
N PRO A 168 19.00 9.17 -10.57
CA PRO A 168 19.67 8.25 -9.66
C PRO A 168 19.67 6.80 -10.20
N ASP A 169 20.65 6.00 -9.72
CA ASP A 169 20.61 4.54 -9.87
C ASP A 169 19.62 3.90 -8.90
N ILE A 170 19.50 4.50 -7.69
CA ILE A 170 18.58 4.07 -6.64
C ILE A 170 17.79 5.29 -6.15
N LEU A 171 16.47 5.24 -6.29
CA LEU A 171 15.54 6.26 -5.81
C LEU A 171 14.79 5.75 -4.57
N VAL A 172 14.88 6.49 -3.48
CA VAL A 172 14.15 6.21 -2.25
C VAL A 172 13.06 7.25 -2.07
N VAL A 173 11.80 6.80 -1.95
CA VAL A 173 10.63 7.68 -1.85
C VAL A 173 9.83 7.30 -0.61
N ASP A 174 9.67 8.24 0.33
CA ASP A 174 8.79 8.11 1.49
C ASP A 174 7.52 8.91 1.21
N GLU A 175 6.36 8.38 1.50
CA GLU A 175 4.99 8.96 1.41
C GLU A 175 4.82 10.34 0.69
N ALA A 176 5.96 10.93 0.28
CA ALA A 176 6.08 12.26 -0.31
C ALA A 176 5.48 12.40 -1.73
N LEU A 177 4.93 11.32 -2.31
CA LEU A 177 4.25 11.38 -3.61
C LEU A 177 2.89 12.10 -3.56
N ALA A 178 2.34 12.30 -2.36
CA ALA A 178 1.08 13.04 -2.15
C ALA A 178 1.26 14.58 -2.16
N VAL A 179 2.34 15.08 -2.78
CA VAL A 179 2.68 16.50 -2.79
C VAL A 179 2.04 17.24 -3.95
N GLY A 180 1.54 18.45 -3.68
CA GLY A 180 0.96 19.30 -4.69
C GLY A 180 -0.50 18.92 -5.02
N ASP A 181 -0.99 19.44 -6.15
CA ASP A 181 -2.31 19.08 -6.67
C ASP A 181 -2.27 17.77 -7.48
N ALA A 182 -3.44 17.25 -7.84
CA ALA A 182 -3.58 16.00 -8.60
C ALA A 182 -2.80 16.02 -9.93
N ARG A 183 -2.71 17.18 -10.61
CA ARG A 183 -1.99 17.33 -11.87
C ARG A 183 -0.48 17.16 -11.67
N PHE A 184 0.07 17.78 -10.64
CA PHE A 184 1.48 17.65 -10.30
C PHE A 184 1.82 16.21 -9.86
N GLN A 185 0.94 15.57 -9.07
CA GLN A 185 1.10 14.17 -8.68
C GLN A 185 1.16 13.23 -9.90
N MET A 186 0.28 13.41 -10.90
CA MET A 186 0.34 12.63 -12.13
C MET A 186 1.68 12.78 -12.87
N ARG A 187 2.24 14.00 -12.92
CA ARG A 187 3.57 14.24 -13.50
C ARG A 187 4.69 13.57 -12.71
N CYS A 188 4.58 13.56 -11.38
CA CYS A 188 5.53 12.86 -10.52
C CYS A 188 5.52 11.35 -10.81
N PHE A 189 4.34 10.73 -10.88
CA PHE A 189 4.21 9.31 -11.22
C PHE A 189 4.71 9.00 -12.63
N ALA A 190 4.42 9.85 -13.62
CA ALA A 190 4.94 9.70 -14.99
C ALA A 190 6.48 9.71 -14.98
N ARG A 191 7.09 10.65 -14.25
CA ARG A 191 8.54 10.75 -14.16
C ARG A 191 9.19 9.55 -13.44
N ILE A 192 8.57 9.05 -12.38
CA ILE A 192 9.00 7.81 -11.70
C ILE A 192 8.93 6.63 -12.66
N SER A 193 7.86 6.53 -13.45
CA SER A 193 7.71 5.49 -14.47
C SER A 193 8.79 5.56 -15.56
N GLU A 194 9.18 6.78 -15.98
CA GLU A 194 10.31 6.97 -16.91
C GLU A 194 11.65 6.52 -16.30
N LEU A 195 11.91 6.86 -15.02
CA LEU A 195 13.11 6.42 -14.31
C LEU A 195 13.15 4.89 -14.21
N ARG A 196 12.02 4.26 -13.86
CA ARG A 196 11.89 2.80 -13.86
C ARG A 196 12.21 2.20 -15.25
N ALA A 197 11.65 2.77 -16.32
CA ALA A 197 11.89 2.31 -17.69
C ALA A 197 13.37 2.42 -18.09
N ARG A 198 14.12 3.36 -17.49
CA ARG A 198 15.59 3.51 -17.68
C ARG A 198 16.42 2.58 -16.78
N GLY A 199 15.78 1.72 -15.98
CA GLY A 199 16.44 0.76 -15.10
C GLY A 199 16.80 1.30 -13.71
N CYS A 200 16.25 2.43 -13.28
CA CYS A 200 16.39 2.93 -11.91
C CYS A 200 15.73 1.96 -10.93
N THR A 201 16.43 1.62 -9.86
CA THR A 201 15.92 0.82 -8.74
C THR A 201 15.16 1.73 -7.80
N ILE A 202 13.97 1.34 -7.34
CA ILE A 202 13.11 2.23 -6.54
C ILE A 202 12.69 1.54 -5.26
N LEU A 203 12.90 2.21 -4.12
CA LEU A 203 12.28 1.87 -2.84
C LEU A 203 11.15 2.85 -2.57
N LEU A 204 9.93 2.34 -2.47
CA LEU A 204 8.72 3.14 -2.28
C LEU A 204 8.07 2.80 -0.95
N VAL A 205 7.94 3.77 -0.06
CA VAL A 205 7.08 3.65 1.13
C VAL A 205 5.74 4.29 0.83
N SER A 206 4.68 3.54 1.04
CA SER A 206 3.31 4.04 0.94
C SER A 206 2.42 3.32 1.94
N HIS A 207 1.45 4.03 2.51
CA HIS A 207 0.35 3.43 3.25
C HIS A 207 -0.82 3.02 2.32
N ASP A 208 -0.81 3.49 1.08
CA ASP A 208 -1.80 3.10 0.07
C ASP A 208 -1.39 1.80 -0.62
N ILE A 209 -2.15 0.75 -0.31
CA ILE A 209 -1.97 -0.59 -0.85
C ILE A 209 -2.13 -0.62 -2.38
N ASN A 210 -3.00 0.23 -2.94
CA ASN A 210 -3.20 0.30 -4.38
C ASN A 210 -1.93 0.80 -5.08
N THR A 211 -1.28 1.83 -4.53
CA THR A 211 0.01 2.32 -5.04
C THR A 211 1.06 1.20 -5.03
N ILE A 212 1.16 0.43 -3.94
CA ILE A 212 2.12 -0.69 -3.86
C ILE A 212 1.80 -1.77 -4.90
N THR A 213 0.54 -2.17 -5.04
CA THR A 213 0.17 -3.23 -5.98
C THR A 213 0.31 -2.83 -7.45
N GLN A 214 0.18 -1.53 -7.77
CA GLN A 214 0.32 -1.02 -9.14
C GLN A 214 1.77 -0.78 -9.56
N PHE A 215 2.58 -0.24 -8.66
CA PHE A 215 3.91 0.27 -9.01
C PHE A 215 5.05 -0.66 -8.62
N CYS A 216 4.85 -1.54 -7.62
CA CYS A 216 5.93 -2.37 -7.10
C CYS A 216 5.94 -3.77 -7.70
N ASP A 217 7.14 -4.29 -7.96
CA ASP A 217 7.37 -5.69 -8.37
C ASP A 217 7.26 -6.61 -7.14
N ARG A 218 7.93 -6.21 -6.05
CA ARG A 218 7.92 -6.87 -4.74
C ARG A 218 7.56 -5.89 -3.64
N ALA A 219 7.15 -6.43 -2.50
CA ALA A 219 6.93 -5.64 -1.31
C ALA A 219 7.48 -6.34 -0.06
N VAL A 220 7.63 -5.56 0.99
CA VAL A 220 8.11 -5.96 2.32
C VAL A 220 7.14 -5.43 3.36
N ILE A 221 6.72 -6.25 4.30
CA ILE A 221 6.02 -5.81 5.51
C ILE A 221 7.05 -5.60 6.61
N LEU A 222 7.12 -4.39 7.12
CA LEU A 222 7.89 -4.05 8.31
C LEU A 222 6.92 -3.90 9.49
N GLU A 223 7.15 -4.65 10.56
CA GLU A 223 6.36 -4.60 11.79
C GLU A 223 7.29 -4.58 13.00
N ARG A 224 7.13 -3.56 13.87
CA ARG A 224 7.95 -3.37 15.08
C ARG A 224 9.46 -3.50 14.84
N GLY A 225 9.92 -2.92 13.73
CA GLY A 225 11.34 -2.92 13.36
C GLY A 225 11.86 -4.21 12.76
N ARG A 226 11.01 -5.20 12.46
CA ARG A 226 11.40 -6.48 11.85
C ARG A 226 10.71 -6.68 10.52
N VAL A 227 11.36 -7.40 9.63
CA VAL A 227 10.73 -7.88 8.39
C VAL A 227 9.82 -9.05 8.74
N LEU A 228 8.54 -8.90 8.47
CA LEU A 228 7.53 -9.92 8.71
C LEU A 228 7.28 -10.77 7.45
N ALA A 229 7.30 -10.16 6.28
CA ALA A 229 7.10 -10.85 5.02
C ALA A 229 7.82 -10.12 3.88
N ILE A 230 8.27 -10.90 2.89
CA ILE A 230 8.79 -10.44 1.61
C ILE A 230 8.18 -11.31 0.51
N GLY A 231 7.68 -10.70 -0.56
CA GLY A 231 7.07 -11.45 -1.66
C GLY A 231 6.67 -10.53 -2.81
N THR A 232 5.85 -11.03 -3.72
CA THR A 232 5.25 -10.17 -4.76
C THR A 232 4.39 -9.09 -4.12
N ALA A 233 4.28 -7.93 -4.78
CA ALA A 233 3.50 -6.80 -4.24
C ALA A 233 2.06 -7.22 -3.89
N LYS A 234 1.43 -8.07 -4.72
CA LYS A 234 0.07 -8.57 -4.50
C LYS A 234 -0.05 -9.48 -3.27
N GLU A 235 0.86 -10.44 -3.11
CA GLU A 235 0.84 -11.37 -1.96
C GLU A 235 1.04 -10.63 -0.64
N VAL A 236 2.04 -9.74 -0.62
CA VAL A 236 2.40 -8.95 0.56
C VAL A 236 1.28 -7.95 0.91
N ALA A 237 0.65 -7.33 -0.09
CA ALA A 237 -0.50 -6.45 0.10
C ALA A 237 -1.69 -7.19 0.74
N SER A 238 -2.01 -8.39 0.25
CA SER A 238 -3.06 -9.24 0.84
C SER A 238 -2.73 -9.64 2.28
N GLN A 239 -1.48 -9.98 2.56
CA GLN A 239 -1.03 -10.30 3.92
C GLN A 239 -1.08 -9.08 4.85
N TYR A 240 -0.71 -7.89 4.34
CA TYR A 240 -0.78 -6.65 5.11
C TYR A 240 -2.22 -6.28 5.46
N LEU A 241 -3.18 -6.46 4.55
CA LEU A 241 -4.61 -6.28 4.83
C LEU A 241 -5.06 -7.20 5.98
N ARG A 242 -4.67 -8.48 5.98
CA ARG A 242 -4.97 -9.39 7.10
C ARG A 242 -4.45 -8.83 8.42
N LEU A 243 -3.18 -8.41 8.48
CA LEU A 243 -2.57 -7.85 9.70
C LEU A 243 -3.27 -6.57 10.20
N LEU A 244 -3.85 -5.78 9.29
CA LEU A 244 -4.61 -4.58 9.68
C LEU A 244 -5.94 -4.94 10.34
N PHE A 245 -6.58 -6.01 9.89
CA PHE A 245 -7.96 -6.37 10.26
C PHE A 245 -8.07 -7.62 11.15
N GLU A 246 -6.97 -8.34 11.45
CA GLU A 246 -7.00 -9.42 12.43
C GLU A 246 -7.22 -8.86 13.84
N PRO A 247 -8.21 -9.37 14.61
CA PRO A 247 -8.41 -8.99 15.99
C PRO A 247 -7.18 -9.35 16.83
N LYS A 248 -6.73 -8.43 17.67
CA LYS A 248 -5.52 -8.58 18.53
C LYS A 248 -5.55 -9.81 19.47
N SER A 249 -6.67 -10.50 19.60
CA SER A 249 -6.81 -11.67 20.47
C SER A 249 -6.25 -12.97 19.89
N ALA A 250 -6.09 -13.08 18.55
CA ALA A 250 -5.58 -14.30 17.92
C ALA A 250 -4.05 -14.42 17.96
N ALA A 251 -3.34 -13.30 18.12
CA ALA A 251 -1.87 -13.29 18.13
C ALA A 251 -1.22 -13.92 19.39
N ALA A 252 -1.99 -14.20 20.45
CA ALA A 252 -1.49 -14.81 21.69
C ALA A 252 -1.52 -16.35 21.69
N ALA A 253 -2.17 -16.99 20.71
CA ALA A 253 -2.40 -18.44 20.69
C ALA A 253 -1.52 -19.23 19.71
N ALA A 254 -0.68 -18.57 18.91
CA ALA A 254 0.16 -19.23 17.91
C ALA A 254 1.65 -19.29 18.37
N ALA A 255 1.94 -20.06 19.40
CA ALA A 255 3.28 -20.62 19.60
C ALA A 255 3.36 -21.91 18.79
N PRO A 256 4.41 -22.14 17.99
CA PRO A 256 4.53 -23.37 17.23
C PRO A 256 4.87 -24.54 18.17
N SER A 257 3.96 -25.51 18.29
CA SER A 257 4.25 -26.82 18.87
C SER A 257 4.89 -27.69 17.78
N PRO A 258 5.94 -28.48 18.10
CA PRO A 258 6.65 -29.24 17.10
C PRO A 258 5.82 -30.41 16.57
N ALA A 259 5.82 -30.52 15.24
CA ALA A 259 5.17 -31.58 14.51
C ALA A 259 5.68 -32.96 14.86
N SER A 260 4.78 -33.91 15.15
CA SER A 260 5.01 -35.33 15.11
C SER A 260 4.21 -35.95 13.95
N PRO A 261 4.77 -36.91 13.20
CA PRO A 261 4.14 -37.41 11.98
C PRO A 261 3.11 -38.49 12.30
N ALA A 262 1.92 -38.38 11.71
CA ALA A 262 0.96 -39.49 11.69
C ALA A 262 0.45 -39.73 10.27
N SER A 263 0.52 -40.99 9.90
CA SER A 263 0.18 -41.62 8.63
C SER A 263 -1.32 -41.60 8.31
N PRO A 264 -1.72 -41.87 7.04
CA PRO A 264 -3.05 -41.68 6.53
C PRO A 264 -4.02 -42.78 6.91
N THR A 265 -5.24 -42.43 7.21
CA THR A 265 -6.37 -43.39 7.22
C THR A 265 -7.49 -42.86 6.34
N GLU A 266 -7.81 -43.63 5.31
CA GLU A 266 -8.95 -43.48 4.41
C GLU A 266 -10.27 -43.70 5.14
N THR A 267 -11.28 -43.13 4.52
CA THR A 267 -12.72 -43.47 4.41
C THR A 267 -13.68 -42.49 5.08
N ALA A 268 -14.39 -41.76 4.23
CA ALA A 268 -15.85 -41.89 4.11
C ALA A 268 -16.43 -40.92 3.07
N SER A 269 -17.15 -41.48 2.15
CA SER A 269 -17.92 -40.85 1.09
C SER A 269 -18.98 -39.89 1.61
N GLY A 270 -18.97 -38.67 1.07
CA GLY A 270 -20.05 -37.71 1.21
C GLY A 270 -19.98 -36.78 0.02
N SER A 271 -20.93 -36.93 -0.90
CA SER A 271 -21.11 -36.15 -2.11
C SER A 271 -21.34 -34.68 -1.74
N SER A 272 -20.34 -33.83 -1.97
CA SER A 272 -20.50 -32.41 -2.04
C SER A 272 -19.97 -31.94 -3.39
N GLU A 273 -20.78 -31.19 -4.11
CA GLU A 273 -20.45 -30.53 -5.37
C GLU A 273 -19.14 -29.76 -5.27
N PRO A 274 -18.32 -29.69 -6.33
CA PRO A 274 -17.04 -29.00 -6.29
C PRO A 274 -17.27 -27.50 -6.13
N ALA A 275 -16.83 -26.95 -4.99
CA ALA A 275 -16.66 -25.51 -4.84
C ALA A 275 -15.70 -24.99 -5.92
N PRO A 276 -15.97 -23.84 -6.58
CA PRO A 276 -15.10 -23.32 -7.62
C PRO A 276 -13.71 -23.02 -7.05
N ALA A 277 -12.72 -23.58 -7.68
CA ALA A 277 -11.31 -23.49 -7.33
C ALA A 277 -10.74 -22.08 -7.63
N THR A 278 -11.07 -21.09 -6.80
CA THR A 278 -10.38 -19.80 -6.64
C THR A 278 -10.94 -19.05 -5.41
N ALA A 279 -11.06 -19.71 -4.28
CA ALA A 279 -11.38 -19.02 -3.04
C ALA A 279 -10.19 -18.13 -2.65
N GLY A 280 -10.33 -16.81 -2.83
CA GLY A 280 -9.40 -15.84 -2.32
C GLY A 280 -9.24 -15.93 -0.79
N ALA A 281 -8.26 -15.22 -0.25
CA ALA A 281 -8.03 -15.20 1.18
C ALA A 281 -9.26 -14.69 1.93
N ARG A 282 -9.68 -15.41 2.97
CA ARG A 282 -10.81 -15.06 3.85
C ARG A 282 -10.30 -14.71 5.23
N PHE A 283 -10.82 -13.64 5.82
CA PHE A 283 -10.43 -13.17 7.16
C PHE A 283 -11.54 -12.31 7.81
N GLY A 284 -11.53 -12.23 9.13
CA GLY A 284 -12.49 -11.51 9.96
C GLY A 284 -12.62 -12.17 11.32
N ASP A 285 -13.42 -11.58 12.20
CA ASP A 285 -13.64 -12.10 13.56
C ASP A 285 -14.70 -13.23 13.63
N GLY A 286 -15.33 -13.54 12.49
CA GLY A 286 -16.32 -14.61 12.35
C GLY A 286 -17.69 -14.32 12.99
N ALA A 287 -17.98 -13.06 13.38
CA ALA A 287 -19.31 -12.72 13.92
C ALA A 287 -20.41 -12.84 12.85
N MET A 288 -20.06 -12.54 11.61
CA MET A 288 -20.86 -12.83 10.41
C MET A 288 -20.13 -13.88 9.55
N THR A 289 -20.87 -14.65 8.79
CA THR A 289 -20.31 -15.58 7.82
C THR A 289 -20.99 -15.37 6.46
N LEU A 290 -20.19 -14.98 5.46
CA LEU A 290 -20.63 -14.88 4.07
C LEU A 290 -20.88 -16.30 3.53
N THR A 291 -22.14 -16.61 3.20
CA THR A 291 -22.59 -17.96 2.78
C THR A 291 -22.78 -18.07 1.27
N GLY A 292 -22.89 -16.94 0.56
CA GLY A 292 -23.01 -16.91 -0.89
C GLY A 292 -22.75 -15.55 -1.48
N TYR A 293 -22.22 -15.52 -2.71
CA TYR A 293 -22.05 -14.31 -3.49
C TYR A 293 -22.11 -14.65 -4.99
N GLU A 294 -22.83 -13.84 -5.75
CA GLU A 294 -23.10 -14.11 -7.17
C GLU A 294 -23.18 -12.79 -7.95
N LEU A 295 -22.85 -12.87 -9.22
CA LEU A 295 -23.14 -11.84 -10.21
C LEU A 295 -24.27 -12.34 -11.11
N LEU A 296 -25.34 -11.58 -11.20
CA LEU A 296 -26.57 -11.95 -11.89
C LEU A 296 -26.82 -10.98 -13.05
N ASP A 297 -27.46 -11.48 -14.11
CA ASP A 297 -28.03 -10.66 -15.18
C ASP A 297 -29.37 -10.00 -14.77
N GLU A 298 -30.02 -9.31 -15.70
CA GLU A 298 -31.30 -8.66 -15.47
C GLU A 298 -32.45 -9.68 -15.17
N ASP A 299 -32.34 -10.89 -15.68
CA ASP A 299 -33.27 -12.01 -15.46
C ASP A 299 -33.02 -12.74 -14.13
N GLY A 300 -31.96 -12.37 -13.38
CA GLY A 300 -31.55 -13.01 -12.12
C GLY A 300 -30.78 -14.31 -12.29
N ARG A 301 -30.21 -14.58 -13.47
CA ARG A 301 -29.39 -15.76 -13.74
C ARG A 301 -27.92 -15.48 -13.44
N PRO A 302 -27.18 -16.40 -12.82
CA PRO A 302 -25.76 -16.25 -12.58
C PRO A 302 -24.96 -16.10 -13.88
N ILE A 303 -24.07 -15.11 -13.93
CA ILE A 303 -23.20 -14.83 -15.07
C ILE A 303 -21.75 -14.62 -14.63
N GLN A 304 -20.81 -14.96 -15.52
CA GLN A 304 -19.37 -14.69 -15.35
C GLN A 304 -18.81 -13.83 -16.48
N MET A 305 -19.63 -13.57 -17.50
CA MET A 305 -19.24 -12.78 -18.67
C MET A 305 -20.30 -11.70 -18.91
N LEU A 306 -19.83 -10.47 -19.11
CA LEU A 306 -20.67 -9.28 -19.31
C LEU A 306 -20.18 -8.52 -20.53
N ARG A 307 -21.06 -7.66 -21.07
CA ARG A 307 -20.68 -6.63 -22.03
C ARG A 307 -20.56 -5.28 -21.32
N THR A 308 -19.66 -4.43 -21.80
CA THR A 308 -19.60 -3.02 -21.35
C THR A 308 -20.98 -2.38 -21.51
N GLY A 309 -21.47 -1.72 -20.45
CA GLY A 309 -22.81 -1.10 -20.42
C GLY A 309 -23.96 -2.04 -20.09
N GLN A 310 -23.69 -3.32 -19.83
CA GLN A 310 -24.72 -4.28 -19.43
C GLN A 310 -25.17 -4.03 -17.99
N ARG A 311 -26.48 -4.10 -17.73
CA ARG A 311 -27.03 -4.12 -16.38
C ARG A 311 -26.79 -5.47 -15.73
N CYS A 312 -26.43 -5.43 -14.46
CA CYS A 312 -26.20 -6.63 -13.66
C CYS A 312 -26.48 -6.34 -12.18
N ARG A 313 -26.50 -7.42 -11.38
CA ARG A 313 -26.75 -7.36 -9.95
C ARG A 313 -25.73 -8.20 -9.21
N PHE A 314 -25.08 -7.62 -8.20
CA PHE A 314 -24.40 -8.42 -7.19
C PHE A 314 -25.39 -8.83 -6.12
N ARG A 315 -25.36 -10.12 -5.74
CA ARG A 315 -26.09 -10.68 -4.60
C ARG A 315 -25.10 -11.27 -3.62
N MET A 316 -25.23 -10.89 -2.36
CA MET A 316 -24.46 -11.44 -1.24
C MET A 316 -25.42 -11.98 -0.20
N THR A 317 -25.11 -13.13 0.39
CA THR A 317 -25.83 -13.69 1.52
C THR A 317 -24.88 -13.99 2.66
N ALA A 318 -25.29 -13.63 3.88
CA ALA A 318 -24.52 -13.89 5.09
C ALA A 318 -25.41 -14.31 6.23
N THR A 319 -24.85 -15.06 7.16
CA THR A 319 -25.53 -15.46 8.40
C THR A 319 -24.77 -14.95 9.61
N ALA A 320 -25.47 -14.40 10.58
CA ALA A 320 -24.89 -13.97 11.85
C ALA A 320 -24.62 -15.18 12.74
N VAL A 321 -23.38 -15.34 13.16
CA VAL A 321 -22.97 -16.37 14.13
C VAL A 321 -23.23 -15.89 15.56
N ARG A 322 -23.06 -14.59 15.79
CA ARG A 322 -23.35 -13.90 17.04
C ARG A 322 -24.03 -12.55 16.77
N ALA A 323 -24.59 -11.93 17.77
CA ALA A 323 -25.17 -10.60 17.61
C ALA A 323 -24.14 -9.59 17.15
N VAL A 324 -24.50 -8.79 16.15
CA VAL A 324 -23.64 -7.71 15.63
C VAL A 324 -24.46 -6.44 15.57
N GLU A 325 -23.97 -5.40 16.25
CA GLU A 325 -24.56 -4.07 16.22
C GLU A 325 -24.04 -3.30 15.00
N ALA A 326 -24.93 -2.58 14.32
CA ALA A 326 -24.62 -1.66 13.24
C ALA A 326 -23.72 -2.29 12.14
N VAL A 327 -24.22 -3.35 11.49
CA VAL A 327 -23.48 -4.07 10.43
C VAL A 327 -23.18 -3.16 9.24
N SER A 328 -21.91 -3.07 8.89
CA SER A 328 -21.44 -2.55 7.63
C SER A 328 -21.24 -3.69 6.65
N CYS A 329 -21.67 -3.53 5.40
CA CYS A 329 -21.50 -4.53 4.35
C CYS A 329 -21.16 -3.85 3.02
N GLY A 330 -20.37 -4.53 2.18
CA GLY A 330 -19.98 -3.96 0.91
C GLY A 330 -19.23 -4.91 0.01
N PHE A 331 -18.92 -4.40 -1.19
CA PHE A 331 -18.09 -5.08 -2.17
C PHE A 331 -17.15 -4.09 -2.86
N ALA A 332 -16.07 -4.60 -3.44
CA ALA A 332 -15.15 -3.81 -4.26
C ALA A 332 -14.71 -4.60 -5.49
N ILE A 333 -14.71 -3.94 -6.65
CA ILE A 333 -14.27 -4.49 -7.93
C ILE A 333 -12.81 -4.10 -8.16
N LYS A 334 -11.97 -5.08 -8.48
CA LYS A 334 -10.54 -4.92 -8.78
C LYS A 334 -10.22 -5.40 -10.19
N ASN A 335 -9.17 -4.81 -10.78
CA ASN A 335 -8.58 -5.34 -12.00
C ASN A 335 -7.60 -6.50 -11.69
N ARG A 336 -6.97 -7.09 -12.73
CA ARG A 336 -5.96 -8.16 -12.59
C ARG A 336 -4.73 -7.76 -11.78
N LEU A 337 -4.42 -6.47 -11.71
CA LEU A 337 -3.29 -5.94 -10.93
C LEU A 337 -3.63 -5.78 -9.45
N GLY A 338 -4.89 -6.00 -9.05
CA GLY A 338 -5.36 -5.82 -7.69
C GLY A 338 -5.80 -4.39 -7.36
N THR A 339 -5.79 -3.49 -8.36
CA THR A 339 -6.27 -2.11 -8.16
C THR A 339 -7.77 -2.09 -8.00
N VAL A 340 -8.26 -1.47 -6.91
CA VAL A 340 -9.68 -1.23 -6.71
C VAL A 340 -10.16 -0.14 -7.67
N LEU A 341 -11.11 -0.51 -8.53
CA LEU A 341 -11.72 0.38 -9.52
C LEU A 341 -13.03 1.00 -9.03
N PHE A 342 -13.75 0.24 -8.22
CA PHE A 342 -15.01 0.65 -7.62
C PHE A 342 -15.20 -0.06 -6.30
N GLY A 343 -15.75 0.64 -5.31
CA GLY A 343 -16.13 0.06 -4.02
C GLY A 343 -17.37 0.75 -3.47
N MET A 344 -18.25 -0.04 -2.85
CA MET A 344 -19.50 0.42 -2.30
C MET A 344 -19.82 -0.31 -1.00
N THR A 345 -20.29 0.44 -0.02
CA THR A 345 -20.82 -0.08 1.24
C THR A 345 -22.24 0.43 1.45
N ASN A 346 -23.01 -0.20 2.36
CA ASN A 346 -24.30 0.35 2.78
C ASN A 346 -24.16 1.79 3.28
N VAL A 347 -23.06 2.10 4.00
CA VAL A 347 -22.78 3.45 4.53
C VAL A 347 -22.56 4.44 3.39
N SER A 348 -21.72 4.11 2.39
CA SER A 348 -21.45 5.00 1.26
C SER A 348 -22.67 5.19 0.34
N SER A 349 -23.65 4.27 0.40
CA SER A 349 -24.92 4.36 -0.34
C SER A 349 -26.05 4.96 0.50
N ASN A 350 -25.72 5.55 1.66
CA ASN A 350 -26.68 6.18 2.57
C ASN A 350 -27.80 5.21 3.05
N GLN A 351 -27.47 3.91 3.16
CA GLN A 351 -28.35 2.91 3.76
C GLN A 351 -27.98 2.73 5.24
N PRO A 352 -28.96 2.55 6.13
CA PRO A 352 -28.67 2.42 7.54
C PRO A 352 -27.85 1.18 7.85
N MET A 353 -26.96 1.28 8.81
CA MET A 353 -26.41 0.12 9.51
C MET A 353 -27.53 -0.51 10.35
N THR A 354 -27.55 -1.82 10.41
CA THR A 354 -28.64 -2.56 11.06
C THR A 354 -28.07 -3.56 12.04
N ASP A 355 -28.71 -3.67 13.21
CA ASP A 355 -28.40 -4.69 14.19
C ASP A 355 -28.93 -6.05 13.74
N ILE A 356 -28.19 -7.11 14.01
CA ILE A 356 -28.50 -8.46 13.57
C ILE A 356 -28.35 -9.41 14.75
N ALA A 357 -29.38 -10.26 14.92
CA ALA A 357 -29.41 -11.31 15.94
C ALA A 357 -28.68 -12.59 15.47
N PRO A 358 -28.16 -13.43 16.37
CA PRO A 358 -27.60 -14.72 16.05
C PRO A 358 -28.57 -15.61 15.26
N GLY A 359 -28.09 -16.25 14.19
CA GLY A 359 -28.88 -17.10 13.28
C GLY A 359 -29.65 -16.32 12.21
N GLU A 360 -29.71 -15.00 12.27
CA GLU A 360 -30.39 -14.15 11.29
C GLU A 360 -29.58 -14.16 9.97
N ARG A 361 -30.28 -14.20 8.84
CA ARG A 361 -29.70 -14.21 7.50
C ARG A 361 -29.95 -12.88 6.81
N LEU A 362 -28.90 -12.30 6.26
CA LEU A 362 -28.96 -11.14 5.39
C LEU A 362 -28.82 -11.53 3.93
N GLU A 363 -29.65 -10.94 3.09
CA GLU A 363 -29.47 -10.92 1.66
C GLU A 363 -29.32 -9.47 1.20
N ILE A 364 -28.22 -9.19 0.52
CA ILE A 364 -27.87 -7.87 0.04
C ILE A 364 -27.76 -7.91 -1.47
N THR A 365 -28.47 -7.03 -2.15
CA THR A 365 -28.44 -6.90 -3.60
C THR A 365 -28.00 -5.49 -3.99
N SER A 366 -27.18 -5.39 -5.02
CA SER A 366 -26.71 -4.14 -5.58
C SER A 366 -26.87 -4.16 -7.10
N ASP A 367 -27.76 -3.32 -7.62
CA ASP A 367 -27.97 -3.14 -9.07
C ASP A 367 -26.95 -2.12 -9.60
N LEU A 368 -26.31 -2.45 -10.71
CA LEU A 368 -25.33 -1.58 -11.36
C LEU A 368 -25.31 -1.76 -12.88
N VAL A 369 -24.75 -0.78 -13.57
CA VAL A 369 -24.43 -0.88 -15.00
C VAL A 369 -22.93 -1.03 -15.13
N MET A 370 -22.47 -2.07 -15.82
CA MET A 370 -21.07 -2.45 -15.88
C MET A 370 -20.28 -1.62 -16.91
N TRP A 371 -19.97 -0.38 -16.58
CA TRP A 371 -19.17 0.50 -17.42
C TRP A 371 -17.66 0.29 -17.23
N LEU A 372 -17.23 -0.96 -17.34
CA LEU A 372 -15.82 -1.33 -17.33
C LEU A 372 -15.35 -1.64 -18.76
N SER A 373 -14.06 -1.38 -19.03
CA SER A 373 -13.41 -1.80 -20.28
C SER A 373 -13.32 -3.33 -20.38
N ALA A 374 -13.04 -3.85 -21.58
CA ALA A 374 -12.80 -5.27 -21.77
C ALA A 374 -11.62 -5.75 -20.90
N GLY A 375 -11.82 -6.85 -20.16
CA GLY A 375 -10.80 -7.39 -19.26
C GLY A 375 -11.38 -8.31 -18.19
N ASP A 376 -10.47 -8.82 -17.35
CA ASP A 376 -10.79 -9.66 -16.19
C ASP A 376 -10.82 -8.86 -14.91
N TYR A 377 -11.85 -9.08 -14.11
CA TYR A 377 -12.12 -8.37 -12.87
C TYR A 377 -12.40 -9.35 -11.74
N PHE A 378 -12.05 -8.91 -10.54
CA PHE A 378 -12.22 -9.66 -9.30
C PHE A 378 -13.03 -8.84 -8.32
N VAL A 379 -13.85 -9.52 -7.50
CA VAL A 379 -14.68 -8.83 -6.50
C VAL A 379 -14.30 -9.28 -5.11
N ASN A 380 -14.08 -8.29 -4.25
CA ASN A 380 -13.99 -8.49 -2.81
C ASN A 380 -15.37 -8.31 -2.19
N PHE A 381 -15.70 -9.10 -1.19
CA PHE A 381 -16.92 -8.97 -0.41
C PHE A 381 -16.58 -8.86 1.08
N GLY A 382 -17.31 -8.04 1.81
CA GLY A 382 -17.01 -7.86 3.22
C GLY A 382 -18.21 -7.45 4.07
N PHE A 383 -18.15 -7.91 5.32
CA PHE A 383 -18.99 -7.48 6.44
C PHE A 383 -18.10 -6.97 7.55
N GLY A 384 -18.52 -5.91 8.20
CA GLY A 384 -17.79 -5.29 9.30
C GLY A 384 -18.68 -4.69 10.34
N HIS A 385 -18.08 -4.26 11.42
CA HIS A 385 -18.68 -3.56 12.53
C HIS A 385 -18.67 -2.04 12.34
N ALA A 386 -19.43 -1.29 13.10
CA ALA A 386 -19.44 0.17 13.09
C ALA A 386 -18.06 0.78 13.42
N ASN A 387 -17.24 0.08 14.19
CA ASN A 387 -15.87 0.51 14.54
C ASN A 387 -14.83 0.28 13.43
N GLY A 388 -15.25 -0.26 12.26
CA GLY A 388 -14.37 -0.55 11.12
C GLY A 388 -13.63 -1.89 11.20
N GLU A 389 -13.85 -2.69 12.25
CA GLU A 389 -13.33 -4.07 12.29
C GLU A 389 -14.10 -4.96 11.32
N LEU A 390 -13.39 -5.88 10.65
CA LEU A 390 -14.00 -6.81 9.70
C LEU A 390 -14.57 -8.02 10.44
N SER A 391 -15.81 -8.36 10.09
CA SER A 391 -16.46 -9.56 10.59
C SER A 391 -16.23 -10.76 9.70
N ASP A 392 -16.33 -10.57 8.38
CA ASP A 392 -15.98 -11.56 7.37
C ASP A 392 -15.62 -10.84 6.07
N PHE A 393 -14.49 -11.14 5.51
CA PHE A 393 -14.01 -10.56 4.26
C PHE A 393 -13.42 -11.63 3.36
N ILE A 394 -13.79 -11.60 2.10
CA ILE A 394 -13.25 -12.49 1.07
C ILE A 394 -12.55 -11.64 0.02
N ASP A 395 -11.24 -11.81 -0.10
CA ASP A 395 -10.45 -11.17 -1.15
C ASP A 395 -10.56 -11.96 -2.45
N SER A 396 -10.93 -11.29 -3.56
CA SER A 396 -11.08 -11.92 -4.88
C SER A 396 -12.03 -13.12 -4.88
N GLY A 397 -13.15 -13.03 -4.15
CA GLY A 397 -14.14 -14.12 -4.03
C GLY A 397 -14.86 -14.46 -5.33
N LEU A 398 -15.07 -13.49 -6.22
CA LEU A 398 -15.71 -13.67 -7.52
C LEU A 398 -14.79 -13.17 -8.63
N HIS A 399 -14.72 -13.91 -9.73
CA HIS A 399 -14.08 -13.51 -10.98
C HIS A 399 -15.13 -13.35 -12.07
N PHE A 400 -15.03 -12.28 -12.87
CA PHE A 400 -15.84 -12.09 -14.06
C PHE A 400 -15.05 -11.39 -15.18
N THR A 401 -15.48 -11.61 -16.42
CA THR A 401 -14.87 -11.01 -17.60
C THR A 401 -15.84 -10.05 -18.28
N VAL A 402 -15.35 -8.86 -18.64
CA VAL A 402 -16.10 -7.89 -19.43
C VAL A 402 -15.61 -7.94 -20.87
N HIS A 403 -16.56 -8.08 -21.82
CA HIS A 403 -16.33 -7.95 -23.25
C HIS A 403 -16.93 -6.66 -23.77
N GLY A 404 -16.27 -5.98 -24.68
CA GLY A 404 -16.81 -4.77 -25.27
C GLY A 404 -16.08 -4.36 -26.54
N PRO A 405 -16.64 -3.45 -27.34
CA PRO A 405 -15.89 -2.79 -28.39
C PRO A 405 -14.72 -2.06 -27.73
N GLY A 406 -13.50 -2.24 -28.26
CA GLY A 406 -12.25 -1.74 -27.68
C GLY A 406 -12.13 -0.22 -27.53
N ASP A 407 -13.16 0.55 -27.91
CA ASP A 407 -13.14 1.99 -28.04
C ASP A 407 -13.72 2.74 -26.82
N ILE A 408 -14.32 2.03 -25.85
CA ILE A 408 -14.79 2.67 -24.62
C ILE A 408 -13.70 2.50 -23.55
N PHE A 409 -12.63 3.21 -23.73
CA PHE A 409 -11.57 3.31 -22.74
C PHE A 409 -11.82 4.53 -21.87
N THR A 410 -12.12 4.34 -20.59
CA THR A 410 -12.09 5.42 -19.62
C THR A 410 -10.90 5.20 -18.69
N THR A 411 -9.96 6.13 -18.68
CA THR A 411 -8.91 6.24 -17.66
C THR A 411 -9.44 6.82 -16.35
N ALA A 412 -10.74 7.15 -16.30
CA ALA A 412 -11.41 7.81 -15.19
C ALA A 412 -12.03 6.77 -14.23
N VAL A 413 -12.17 7.16 -12.96
CA VAL A 413 -12.96 6.44 -11.97
C VAL A 413 -14.38 6.24 -12.49
N VAL A 414 -14.76 4.98 -12.74
CA VAL A 414 -16.06 4.64 -13.33
C VAL A 414 -17.14 4.78 -12.27
N ASN A 415 -18.16 5.62 -12.52
CA ASN A 415 -19.36 5.67 -11.70
C ASN A 415 -20.35 4.64 -12.22
N LEU A 416 -20.50 3.52 -11.51
CA LEU A 416 -21.38 2.41 -11.89
C LEU A 416 -22.84 2.63 -11.50
N GLN A 417 -23.22 3.78 -10.91
CA GLN A 417 -24.57 4.14 -10.47
C GLN A 417 -25.31 2.98 -9.75
N ALA A 418 -24.63 2.30 -8.87
CA ALA A 418 -25.17 1.15 -8.18
C ALA A 418 -26.24 1.55 -7.15
N THR A 419 -27.33 0.78 -7.08
CA THR A 419 -28.35 0.91 -6.03
C THR A 419 -28.26 -0.26 -5.06
N TYR A 420 -28.51 -0.01 -3.77
CA TYR A 420 -28.39 -1.00 -2.70
C TYR A 420 -29.78 -1.37 -2.16
N ARG A 421 -30.02 -2.67 -1.97
CA ARG A 421 -31.21 -3.18 -1.29
C ARG A 421 -30.79 -4.24 -0.27
N ILE A 422 -31.34 -4.16 0.94
CA ILE A 422 -31.09 -5.11 2.02
C ILE A 422 -32.44 -5.75 2.36
N ALA A 423 -32.53 -7.09 2.26
CA ALA A 423 -33.68 -7.88 2.71
C ALA A 423 -33.27 -8.79 3.86
N ARG A 424 -34.11 -8.86 4.89
CA ARG A 424 -33.96 -9.78 6.04
C ARG A 424 -34.81 -11.02 5.79
N GLN A 425 -34.23 -12.19 5.99
CA GLN A 425 -34.95 -13.45 6.12
C GLN A 425 -34.86 -13.86 7.61
N LEU A 426 -36.00 -13.81 8.32
CA LEU A 426 -36.12 -14.36 9.66
C LEU A 426 -36.01 -15.89 9.58
N PRO A 427 -35.49 -16.54 10.62
CA PRO A 427 -35.33 -18.00 10.67
C PRO A 427 -36.64 -18.74 10.57
#